data_8facfbba14611721c6b80c25f5c4c62f
#
_entry.id   8facfbba14611721c6b80c25f5c4c62f
#
_cell.length_a   1.000
_cell.length_b   1.000
_cell.length_c   1.000
_cell.angle_alpha   90.00
_cell.angle_beta   90.00
_cell.angle_gamma   90.00
#
_symmetry.space_group_name_H-M   'P 1'
#
loop_
_entity.id
_entity.type
_entity.pdbx_description
1 polymer ?
#
loop_
_entity_poly.entity_id
_entity_poly.type
_entity_poly.pdbx_seq_one_letter_code
_entity_poly.pdbx_strand_id
1 'polypeptide(L)'
;MKKILVVGLALALSAGLTNQLYAQSESSALSLAQQHDARGSARYQALSGAMGAIGADFSSIHQNPAGLSYFRSGSKLSLSLAHSTYGANNVWNGTSTSLSDKNRLHIDEISYVSNFTTGSGMNVAYGIGVQNNGRMQRRTDAFTQFGAGANMSSLADYSAATLNNMKPMPILGPPIHSYRAVDQSLWIGALGYEAKWHQYDASRKRYVSAYQNSPLEDASLILNEVGATSNFDFALAAEFSPSFSLGGSVSFTTLNYEYTSLYQEKHSGVDAKAGQYGLSLDSKQSISGLGVRFSVGALVRPVEALRLGASIYSPVFYSNMNIDSYARGVGVSEVLQNISYEKKRSSETDIPLDNRTIFGFSTPWRFTLSGAYVFGRRAILSADYEYQNYAGTRLRNAVEDDYDYGSSSNIYSSDNDAIKEDFGGTHTWRLGLEYNLSRRLALRLGYKHISAPDYTPELKLNTPTGGVLISGTAVHYRLPGALNNYSVGLGYKLSPKWTLDLAYSYSEQAMKVGAFPFIRDTRDVSANSAGRAYEPLPMIKETQKQSNVTATLSYRF
;
A
#
# COMPACT_ATOMS: atom_id res chain seq x y z
N MET A 1 50.02 -12.35 -19.10
CA MET A 1 49.12 -11.70 -20.06
C MET A 1 47.65 -12.13 -19.93
N LYS A 2 47.31 -13.41 -19.63
CA LYS A 2 45.87 -13.84 -19.47
C LYS A 2 45.16 -13.29 -18.22
N LYS A 3 45.86 -12.97 -17.14
CA LYS A 3 45.24 -12.39 -15.90
C LYS A 3 44.92 -10.90 -16.00
N ILE A 4 45.57 -10.16 -16.89
CA ILE A 4 45.31 -8.73 -17.11
C ILE A 4 44.05 -8.55 -18.01
N LEU A 5 43.77 -9.53 -18.88
CA LEU A 5 42.62 -9.48 -19.77
C LEU A 5 41.26 -9.72 -19.00
N VAL A 6 41.32 -10.56 -17.94
CA VAL A 6 40.13 -10.84 -17.12
C VAL A 6 39.79 -9.67 -16.20
N VAL A 7 40.76 -8.95 -15.68
CA VAL A 7 40.56 -7.74 -14.87
C VAL A 7 40.08 -6.57 -15.75
N GLY A 8 40.61 -6.49 -17.02
CA GLY A 8 40.16 -5.49 -17.99
C GLY A 8 38.70 -5.72 -18.46
N LEU A 9 38.26 -6.97 -18.56
CA LEU A 9 36.89 -7.30 -18.95
C LEU A 9 35.88 -7.06 -17.79
N ALA A 10 36.32 -7.28 -16.54
CA ALA A 10 35.53 -6.96 -15.36
C ALA A 10 35.37 -5.43 -15.14
N LEU A 11 36.43 -4.67 -15.47
CA LEU A 11 36.39 -3.20 -15.43
C LEU A 11 35.63 -2.57 -16.62
N ALA A 12 35.60 -3.23 -17.77
CA ALA A 12 34.86 -2.76 -18.94
C ALA A 12 33.35 -3.05 -18.83
N LEU A 13 32.95 -4.07 -18.05
CA LEU A 13 31.54 -4.33 -17.71
C LEU A 13 31.03 -3.39 -16.62
N SER A 14 31.88 -2.80 -15.79
CA SER A 14 31.49 -1.83 -14.77
C SER A 14 31.37 -0.39 -15.30
N ALA A 15 31.88 -0.08 -16.50
CA ALA A 15 31.84 1.27 -17.07
C ALA A 15 30.68 1.54 -18.02
N GLY A 16 29.78 0.56 -18.23
CA GLY A 16 28.64 0.68 -19.15
C GLY A 16 27.26 0.42 -18.53
N LEU A 17 27.20 0.06 -17.25
CA LEU A 17 25.95 -0.12 -16.53
C LEU A 17 25.75 1.13 -15.66
N THR A 18 24.99 2.09 -16.17
CA THR A 18 24.32 3.05 -15.29
C THR A 18 23.50 2.21 -14.33
N ASN A 19 23.86 2.24 -13.03
CA ASN A 19 23.17 1.54 -11.96
C ASN A 19 21.73 2.07 -11.87
N GLN A 20 20.82 1.46 -12.62
CA GLN A 20 19.39 1.72 -12.48
C GLN A 20 18.94 0.98 -11.23
N LEU A 21 18.95 1.69 -10.11
CA LEU A 21 18.47 1.20 -8.82
C LEU A 21 16.94 1.27 -8.83
N TYR A 22 16.27 0.19 -9.22
CA TYR A 22 14.81 0.06 -9.07
C TYR A 22 14.49 -0.14 -7.59
N ALA A 23 13.87 0.86 -6.95
CA ALA A 23 13.59 0.83 -5.51
C ALA A 23 12.21 0.26 -5.16
N GLN A 24 11.30 0.15 -6.14
CA GLN A 24 9.91 -0.24 -5.91
C GLN A 24 9.36 -1.11 -7.03
N SER A 25 8.39 -1.96 -6.69
CA SER A 25 7.58 -2.70 -7.64
C SER A 25 6.19 -2.05 -7.80
N GLU A 26 5.50 -2.38 -8.88
CA GLU A 26 4.12 -1.94 -9.14
C GLU A 26 3.16 -2.31 -8.00
N SER A 27 3.27 -3.52 -7.43
CA SER A 27 2.41 -3.97 -6.33
C SER A 27 2.65 -3.21 -5.03
N SER A 28 3.91 -2.87 -4.74
CA SER A 28 4.26 -2.02 -3.60
C SER A 28 3.73 -0.61 -3.80
N ALA A 29 3.85 -0.05 -5.03
CA ALA A 29 3.30 1.26 -5.37
C ALA A 29 1.78 1.30 -5.19
N LEU A 30 1.05 0.23 -5.61
CA LEU A 30 -0.39 0.11 -5.36
C LEU A 30 -0.70 0.08 -3.87
N SER A 31 0.02 -0.74 -3.09
CA SER A 31 -0.18 -0.84 -1.63
C SER A 31 0.03 0.50 -0.92
N LEU A 32 1.04 1.28 -1.34
CA LEU A 32 1.32 2.61 -0.80
C LEU A 32 0.27 3.66 -1.23
N ALA A 33 -0.27 3.54 -2.45
CA ALA A 33 -1.27 4.47 -2.97
C ALA A 33 -2.66 4.27 -2.36
N GLN A 34 -2.96 3.07 -1.87
CA GLN A 34 -4.26 2.72 -1.29
C GLN A 34 -4.40 3.20 0.15
N GLN A 35 -4.99 4.37 0.32
CA GLN A 35 -5.29 4.97 1.63
C GLN A 35 -6.82 5.04 1.79
N HIS A 36 -7.42 3.99 2.32
CA HIS A 36 -8.88 3.84 2.30
C HIS A 36 -9.61 4.18 3.59
N ASP A 37 -8.89 4.40 4.68
CA ASP A 37 -9.54 4.64 5.96
C ASP A 37 -9.93 6.12 6.10
N ALA A 38 -11.23 6.35 6.14
CA ALA A 38 -11.76 7.63 6.56
C ALA A 38 -11.64 7.75 8.08
N ARG A 39 -10.52 8.24 8.56
CA ARG A 39 -10.29 8.57 9.96
C ARG A 39 -10.51 10.06 10.18
N GLY A 40 -10.63 10.48 11.42
CA GLY A 40 -10.95 11.84 11.78
C GLY A 40 -11.93 11.87 12.95
N SER A 41 -12.86 12.82 12.95
CA SER A 41 -13.83 12.93 14.03
C SER A 41 -14.78 11.73 14.09
N ALA A 42 -15.31 11.42 15.28
CA ALA A 42 -16.32 10.38 15.45
C ALA A 42 -17.58 10.66 14.61
N ARG A 43 -17.95 11.95 14.42
CA ARG A 43 -19.05 12.33 13.54
C ARG A 43 -18.78 11.92 12.10
N TYR A 44 -17.57 12.16 11.60
CA TYR A 44 -17.15 11.78 10.25
C TYR A 44 -17.13 10.26 10.06
N GLN A 45 -16.59 9.53 11.03
CA GLN A 45 -16.57 8.06 10.99
C GLN A 45 -17.95 7.44 11.09
N ALA A 46 -18.85 8.01 11.93
CA ALA A 46 -20.22 7.53 12.07
C ALA A 46 -21.05 7.67 10.78
N LEU A 47 -20.66 8.56 9.88
CA LEU A 47 -21.25 8.74 8.55
C LEU A 47 -20.46 8.01 7.46
N SER A 48 -19.51 7.13 7.81
CA SER A 48 -18.61 6.46 6.87
C SER A 48 -17.94 7.42 5.88
N GLY A 49 -17.72 8.68 6.30
CA GLY A 49 -17.12 9.73 5.49
C GLY A 49 -18.07 10.43 4.51
N ALA A 50 -19.38 10.15 4.50
CA ALA A 50 -20.35 10.80 3.60
C ALA A 50 -20.63 12.25 3.99
N MET A 51 -19.62 13.12 3.91
CA MET A 51 -19.66 14.49 4.39
C MET A 51 -19.35 15.55 3.33
N GLY A 52 -19.19 15.17 2.08
CA GLY A 52 -18.79 16.10 1.01
C GLY A 52 -19.75 17.24 0.73
N ALA A 53 -21.07 17.05 1.04
CA ALA A 53 -22.08 18.09 0.97
C ALA A 53 -22.65 18.52 2.33
N ILE A 54 -22.28 17.83 3.44
CA ILE A 54 -22.73 18.17 4.80
C ILE A 54 -21.86 19.28 5.40
N GLY A 55 -20.55 19.09 5.43
CA GLY A 55 -19.59 20.02 6.01
C GLY A 55 -19.72 20.23 7.52
N ALA A 56 -19.26 21.42 7.97
CA ALA A 56 -19.28 21.88 9.37
C ALA A 56 -18.49 20.96 10.35
N ASP A 57 -17.49 20.27 9.84
CA ASP A 57 -16.56 19.44 10.58
C ASP A 57 -15.19 19.50 9.92
N PHE A 58 -14.09 19.53 10.70
CA PHE A 58 -12.75 19.62 10.11
C PHE A 58 -12.45 18.42 9.22
N SER A 59 -12.82 17.19 9.64
CA SER A 59 -12.60 15.99 8.84
C SER A 59 -13.29 16.03 7.47
N SER A 60 -14.33 16.86 7.28
CA SER A 60 -15.03 17.00 5.99
C SER A 60 -14.13 17.51 4.86
N ILE A 61 -13.00 18.15 5.18
CA ILE A 61 -12.00 18.60 4.18
C ILE A 61 -11.45 17.47 3.34
N HIS A 62 -11.48 16.22 3.85
CA HIS A 62 -11.07 15.04 3.10
C HIS A 62 -12.07 14.61 2.02
N GLN A 63 -13.31 15.13 2.05
CA GLN A 63 -14.31 14.89 1.02
C GLN A 63 -14.60 16.14 0.19
N ASN A 64 -14.62 17.31 0.83
CA ASN A 64 -14.82 18.60 0.16
C ASN A 64 -14.36 19.75 1.07
N PRO A 65 -13.26 20.44 0.79
CA PRO A 65 -12.78 21.54 1.63
C PRO A 65 -13.76 22.70 1.71
N ALA A 66 -14.64 22.89 0.70
CA ALA A 66 -15.67 23.92 0.74
C ALA A 66 -16.68 23.71 1.89
N GLY A 67 -16.81 22.46 2.40
CA GLY A 67 -17.69 22.14 3.53
C GLY A 67 -17.34 22.87 4.82
N LEU A 68 -16.09 23.35 4.95
CA LEU A 68 -15.68 24.12 6.10
C LEU A 68 -16.43 25.47 6.20
N SER A 69 -16.88 26.06 5.07
CA SER A 69 -17.65 27.32 5.05
C SER A 69 -18.96 27.25 5.83
N TYR A 70 -19.50 26.05 6.07
CA TYR A 70 -20.70 25.86 6.89
C TYR A 70 -20.43 25.95 8.40
N PHE A 71 -19.18 26.12 8.78
CA PHE A 71 -18.83 26.43 10.16
C PHE A 71 -19.12 27.91 10.44
N ARG A 72 -20.07 28.19 11.33
CA ARG A 72 -20.56 29.55 11.61
C ARG A 72 -20.56 29.88 13.10
N SER A 73 -19.83 29.17 13.91
CA SER A 73 -20.03 29.20 15.37
C SER A 73 -18.80 29.64 16.15
N GLY A 74 -18.06 30.62 15.65
CA GLY A 74 -16.83 31.09 16.35
C GLY A 74 -15.68 30.07 16.19
N SER A 75 -15.01 29.75 17.28
CA SER A 75 -13.88 28.83 17.26
C SER A 75 -14.21 27.48 17.89
N LYS A 76 -13.68 26.38 17.33
CA LYS A 76 -13.87 25.00 17.85
C LYS A 76 -12.52 24.27 17.88
N LEU A 77 -12.20 23.69 19.02
CA LEU A 77 -11.12 22.72 19.19
C LEU A 77 -11.72 21.31 19.31
N SER A 78 -11.13 20.35 18.63
CA SER A 78 -11.60 18.94 18.68
C SER A 78 -10.41 18.00 18.89
N LEU A 79 -10.65 16.95 19.71
CA LEU A 79 -9.72 15.84 19.94
C LEU A 79 -10.46 14.53 19.73
N SER A 80 -9.94 13.66 18.88
CA SER A 80 -10.50 12.34 18.58
C SER A 80 -9.52 11.24 18.97
N LEU A 81 -9.98 10.33 19.83
CA LEU A 81 -9.26 9.13 20.23
C LEU A 81 -9.99 7.91 19.66
N ALA A 82 -9.24 6.94 19.18
CA ALA A 82 -9.81 5.72 18.62
C ALA A 82 -9.09 4.47 19.11
N HIS A 83 -9.88 3.41 19.29
CA HIS A 83 -9.42 2.06 19.55
C HIS A 83 -9.78 1.19 18.34
N SER A 84 -8.78 0.55 17.73
CA SER A 84 -8.94 -0.31 16.56
C SER A 84 -8.56 -1.74 16.87
N THR A 85 -9.34 -2.68 16.33
CA THR A 85 -9.12 -4.12 16.41
C THR A 85 -9.01 -4.67 14.99
N TYR A 86 -7.97 -5.45 14.70
CA TYR A 86 -7.67 -5.99 13.37
C TYR A 86 -7.57 -7.51 13.43
N GLY A 87 -8.29 -8.19 12.54
CA GLY A 87 -8.25 -9.64 12.35
C GLY A 87 -8.19 -10.01 10.86
N ALA A 88 -7.78 -11.23 10.56
CA ALA A 88 -7.76 -11.75 9.21
C ALA A 88 -8.10 -13.24 9.16
N ASN A 89 -8.82 -13.63 8.09
CA ASN A 89 -9.02 -15.02 7.74
C ASN A 89 -8.33 -15.29 6.40
N ASN A 90 -7.50 -16.32 6.33
CA ASN A 90 -6.76 -16.73 5.15
C ASN A 90 -7.21 -18.10 4.69
N VAL A 91 -7.34 -18.29 3.38
CA VAL A 91 -7.61 -19.60 2.77
C VAL A 91 -6.62 -19.81 1.65
N TRP A 92 -5.77 -20.83 1.77
CA TRP A 92 -4.80 -21.22 0.77
C TRP A 92 -5.04 -22.67 0.35
N ASN A 93 -5.39 -22.89 -0.92
CA ASN A 93 -5.65 -24.22 -1.49
C ASN A 93 -6.55 -25.10 -0.59
N GLY A 94 -7.61 -24.50 -0.02
CA GLY A 94 -8.55 -25.20 0.85
C GLY A 94 -8.18 -25.23 2.34
N THR A 95 -6.96 -24.93 2.72
CA THR A 95 -6.55 -24.81 4.13
C THR A 95 -6.88 -23.42 4.65
N SER A 96 -7.59 -23.36 5.79
CA SER A 96 -8.02 -22.10 6.41
C SER A 96 -7.23 -21.81 7.68
N THR A 97 -6.77 -20.57 7.82
CA THR A 97 -6.15 -20.04 9.05
C THR A 97 -6.87 -18.78 9.49
N SER A 98 -7.07 -18.62 10.79
CA SER A 98 -7.67 -17.41 11.37
C SER A 98 -6.70 -16.78 12.35
N LEU A 99 -6.51 -15.49 12.21
CA LEU A 99 -5.62 -14.71 13.04
C LEU A 99 -6.39 -14.00 14.14
N SER A 100 -5.86 -14.09 15.37
CA SER A 100 -6.39 -13.35 16.51
C SER A 100 -6.22 -11.86 16.34
N ASP A 101 -7.19 -11.13 16.87
CA ASP A 101 -7.27 -9.69 16.78
C ASP A 101 -6.11 -8.98 17.49
N LYS A 102 -5.57 -7.96 16.84
CA LYS A 102 -4.62 -7.01 17.45
C LYS A 102 -5.31 -5.71 17.78
N ASN A 103 -5.14 -5.24 19.02
CA ASN A 103 -5.75 -4.02 19.53
C ASN A 103 -4.77 -2.86 19.52
N ARG A 104 -5.22 -1.67 19.14
CA ARG A 104 -4.41 -0.44 19.15
C ARG A 104 -5.24 0.78 19.56
N LEU A 105 -4.70 1.59 20.48
CA LEU A 105 -5.20 2.91 20.82
C LEU A 105 -4.39 3.98 20.06
N HIS A 106 -5.05 4.99 19.53
CA HIS A 106 -4.41 6.06 18.76
C HIS A 106 -5.23 7.34 18.75
N ILE A 107 -4.57 8.44 18.40
CA ILE A 107 -5.22 9.72 18.13
C ILE A 107 -5.58 9.75 16.65
N ASP A 108 -6.85 10.01 16.31
CA ASP A 108 -7.32 10.13 14.92
C ASP A 108 -7.32 11.58 14.43
N GLU A 109 -7.62 12.54 15.32
CA GLU A 109 -7.66 13.95 14.95
C GLU A 109 -7.37 14.86 16.14
N ILE A 110 -6.58 15.88 15.89
CA ILE A 110 -6.52 17.11 16.69
C ILE A 110 -6.72 18.26 15.72
N SER A 111 -7.79 19.05 15.91
CA SER A 111 -8.12 20.11 14.95
C SER A 111 -8.64 21.38 15.64
N TYR A 112 -8.32 22.50 15.03
CA TYR A 112 -8.87 23.80 15.36
C TYR A 112 -9.53 24.40 14.13
N VAL A 113 -10.77 24.86 14.28
CA VAL A 113 -11.54 25.55 13.23
C VAL A 113 -12.04 26.87 13.78
N SER A 114 -11.95 27.91 12.99
CA SER A 114 -12.51 29.22 13.31
C SER A 114 -13.13 29.86 12.07
N ASN A 115 -14.01 30.83 12.29
CA ASN A 115 -14.59 31.61 11.22
C ASN A 115 -14.68 33.09 11.58
N PHE A 116 -14.73 33.92 10.56
CA PHE A 116 -15.01 35.34 10.67
C PHE A 116 -15.88 35.82 9.50
N THR A 117 -16.60 36.92 9.70
CA THR A 117 -17.38 37.54 8.64
C THR A 117 -16.64 38.78 8.14
N THR A 118 -16.46 38.86 6.82
CA THR A 118 -15.84 40.02 6.19
C THR A 118 -16.75 41.24 6.23
N GLY A 119 -16.20 42.43 5.96
CA GLY A 119 -17.00 43.66 5.85
C GLY A 119 -18.09 43.60 4.75
N SER A 120 -17.95 42.72 3.75
CA SER A 120 -18.96 42.46 2.72
C SER A 120 -20.03 41.41 3.14
N GLY A 121 -19.99 40.92 4.37
CA GLY A 121 -20.93 39.92 4.89
C GLY A 121 -20.60 38.49 4.52
N MET A 122 -19.48 38.20 3.84
CA MET A 122 -19.05 36.88 3.46
C MET A 122 -18.50 36.11 4.69
N ASN A 123 -18.98 34.89 4.94
CA ASN A 123 -18.41 34.01 5.98
C ASN A 123 -17.17 33.30 5.44
N VAL A 124 -16.04 33.46 6.13
CA VAL A 124 -14.78 32.77 5.83
C VAL A 124 -14.41 31.89 7.01
N ALA A 125 -14.23 30.60 6.76
CA ALA A 125 -13.78 29.64 7.76
C ALA A 125 -12.39 29.10 7.40
N TYR A 126 -11.55 28.93 8.41
CA TYR A 126 -10.24 28.33 8.28
C TYR A 126 -10.04 27.26 9.34
N GLY A 127 -9.20 26.30 9.04
CA GLY A 127 -8.90 25.21 9.95
C GLY A 127 -7.48 24.73 9.79
N ILE A 128 -6.96 24.23 10.91
CA ILE A 128 -5.65 23.58 11.01
C ILE A 128 -5.81 22.33 11.85
N GLY A 129 -5.13 21.25 11.48
CA GLY A 129 -5.22 20.02 12.27
C GLY A 129 -4.24 18.97 11.83
N VAL A 130 -4.08 17.99 12.71
CA VAL A 130 -3.38 16.73 12.43
C VAL A 130 -4.42 15.65 12.37
N GLN A 131 -4.41 14.87 11.30
CA GLN A 131 -5.33 13.75 11.11
C GLN A 131 -4.58 12.49 10.71
N ASN A 132 -5.00 11.38 11.27
CA ASN A 132 -4.54 10.06 10.86
C ASN A 132 -5.39 9.62 9.65
N ASN A 133 -4.78 9.51 8.47
CA ASN A 133 -5.49 9.21 7.22
C ASN A 133 -5.70 7.72 6.97
N GLY A 134 -5.00 6.87 7.69
CA GLY A 134 -5.11 5.44 7.53
C GLY A 134 -3.99 4.73 8.24
N ARG A 135 -4.32 3.57 8.77
CA ARG A 135 -3.35 2.62 9.27
C ARG A 135 -3.45 1.36 8.44
N MET A 136 -2.37 1.04 7.77
CA MET A 136 -2.23 -0.27 7.16
C MET A 136 -1.84 -1.23 8.27
N GLN A 137 -2.68 -2.20 8.55
CA GLN A 137 -2.34 -3.34 9.39
C GLN A 137 -2.94 -4.56 8.76
N ARG A 138 -2.13 -5.25 7.97
CA ARG A 138 -2.50 -6.45 7.24
C ARG A 138 -1.60 -7.57 7.70
N ARG A 139 -2.19 -8.74 7.91
CA ARG A 139 -1.45 -9.91 8.31
C ARG A 139 -1.99 -11.12 7.58
N THR A 140 -1.12 -11.79 6.84
CA THR A 140 -1.35 -13.11 6.29
C THR A 140 -0.57 -14.12 7.12
N ASP A 141 -1.18 -15.24 7.44
CA ASP A 141 -0.53 -16.41 8.01
C ASP A 141 -1.24 -17.58 7.35
N ALA A 142 -0.62 -18.10 6.33
CA ALA A 142 -1.23 -19.10 5.46
C ALA A 142 -0.29 -20.30 5.30
N PHE A 143 -0.88 -21.47 5.35
CA PHE A 143 -0.21 -22.75 5.13
C PHE A 143 -1.01 -23.56 4.12
N THR A 144 -0.33 -24.34 3.31
CA THR A 144 -0.96 -25.29 2.39
C THR A 144 -0.14 -26.55 2.23
N GLN A 145 -0.82 -27.63 1.91
CA GLN A 145 -0.24 -28.90 1.50
C GLN A 145 -0.67 -29.22 0.06
N PHE A 146 0.25 -29.77 -0.69
CA PHE A 146 0.00 -30.21 -2.06
C PHE A 146 -0.04 -31.73 -2.12
N GLY A 147 -0.88 -32.28 -2.97
CA GLY A 147 -0.97 -33.72 -3.17
C GLY A 147 0.31 -34.31 -3.78
N ALA A 148 0.57 -35.57 -3.53
CA ALA A 148 1.72 -36.26 -4.10
C ALA A 148 1.75 -36.14 -5.63
N GLY A 149 2.87 -35.62 -6.16
CA GLY A 149 3.06 -35.40 -7.60
C GLY A 149 2.51 -34.07 -8.12
N ALA A 150 2.05 -33.15 -7.27
CA ALA A 150 1.70 -31.80 -7.67
C ALA A 150 2.95 -31.10 -8.26
N ASN A 151 2.78 -30.51 -9.45
CA ASN A 151 3.87 -29.87 -10.18
C ASN A 151 3.82 -28.36 -10.04
N MET A 152 3.86 -27.88 -8.78
CA MET A 152 3.80 -26.46 -8.47
C MET A 152 5.16 -25.79 -8.64
N SER A 153 5.17 -24.54 -9.12
CA SER A 153 6.36 -23.71 -9.19
C SER A 153 6.89 -23.42 -7.79
N SER A 154 8.20 -23.55 -7.60
CA SER A 154 8.92 -23.21 -6.38
C SER A 154 9.48 -21.79 -6.46
N LEU A 155 9.74 -21.18 -5.30
CA LEU A 155 10.51 -19.94 -5.23
C LEU A 155 11.91 -20.06 -5.86
N ALA A 156 12.51 -21.27 -5.83
CA ALA A 156 13.75 -21.56 -6.50
C ALA A 156 13.62 -21.47 -8.03
N ASP A 157 12.51 -21.94 -8.59
CA ASP A 157 12.21 -21.84 -10.02
C ASP A 157 12.01 -20.38 -10.44
N TYR A 158 11.25 -19.62 -9.64
CA TYR A 158 11.07 -18.19 -9.83
C TYR A 158 12.42 -17.45 -9.82
N SER A 159 13.25 -17.69 -8.81
CA SER A 159 14.56 -17.09 -8.65
C SER A 159 15.51 -17.41 -9.82
N ALA A 160 15.52 -18.65 -10.30
CA ALA A 160 16.29 -19.05 -11.50
C ALA A 160 15.75 -18.37 -12.77
N ALA A 161 14.41 -18.29 -12.93
CA ALA A 161 13.77 -17.69 -14.11
C ALA A 161 14.06 -16.19 -14.22
N THR A 162 14.16 -15.47 -13.10
CA THR A 162 14.55 -14.04 -13.13
C THR A 162 15.90 -13.82 -13.79
N LEU A 163 16.90 -14.68 -13.51
CA LEU A 163 18.21 -14.61 -14.14
C LEU A 163 18.17 -15.09 -15.60
N ASN A 164 17.46 -16.19 -15.87
CA ASN A 164 17.40 -16.80 -17.20
C ASN A 164 16.73 -15.88 -18.24
N ASN A 165 15.76 -15.09 -17.84
CA ASN A 165 15.00 -14.23 -18.74
C ASN A 165 15.72 -12.92 -19.08
N MET A 166 16.80 -12.59 -18.38
CA MET A 166 17.57 -11.38 -18.68
C MET A 166 18.38 -11.49 -19.98
N LYS A 167 18.56 -10.33 -20.65
CA LYS A 167 19.33 -10.22 -21.89
C LYS A 167 20.33 -9.06 -21.79
N PRO A 168 21.65 -9.29 -21.69
CA PRO A 168 22.29 -10.61 -21.56
C PRO A 168 22.01 -11.25 -20.19
N MET A 169 21.99 -12.60 -20.17
CA MET A 169 21.86 -13.34 -18.92
C MET A 169 23.13 -13.14 -18.09
N PRO A 170 23.03 -12.71 -16.82
CA PRO A 170 24.18 -12.55 -15.97
C PRO A 170 24.73 -13.94 -15.60
N ILE A 171 26.05 -14.12 -15.64
CA ILE A 171 26.73 -15.27 -15.07
C ILE A 171 27.28 -14.83 -13.73
N LEU A 172 26.64 -15.28 -12.66
CA LEU A 172 27.06 -14.95 -11.30
C LEU A 172 28.37 -15.71 -10.99
N GLY A 173 29.35 -14.98 -10.51
CA GLY A 173 30.66 -15.49 -10.14
C GLY A 173 30.77 -15.86 -8.65
N PRO A 174 31.94 -15.67 -8.03
CA PRO A 174 32.16 -15.88 -6.61
C PRO A 174 31.20 -15.01 -5.76
N PRO A 175 31.15 -15.23 -4.43
CA PRO A 175 30.16 -14.58 -3.55
C PRO A 175 30.01 -13.09 -3.80
N ILE A 176 28.75 -12.63 -3.86
CA ILE A 176 28.44 -11.22 -4.08
C ILE A 176 28.79 -10.45 -2.81
N HIS A 177 29.84 -9.64 -2.88
CA HIS A 177 30.28 -8.85 -1.73
C HIS A 177 29.43 -7.61 -1.47
N SER A 178 28.63 -7.17 -2.45
CA SER A 178 27.75 -6.02 -2.31
C SER A 178 26.57 -6.10 -3.28
N TYR A 179 25.36 -6.13 -2.74
CA TYR A 179 24.12 -6.05 -3.53
C TYR A 179 23.88 -4.65 -4.11
N ARG A 180 24.57 -3.62 -3.59
CA ARG A 180 24.55 -2.27 -4.15
C ARG A 180 25.04 -2.21 -5.59
N ALA A 181 25.98 -3.08 -5.95
CA ALA A 181 26.54 -3.16 -7.30
C ALA A 181 25.69 -4.04 -8.24
N VAL A 182 24.60 -4.61 -7.74
CA VAL A 182 23.70 -5.50 -8.48
C VAL A 182 22.35 -4.82 -8.65
N ASP A 183 21.84 -4.80 -9.86
CA ASP A 183 20.48 -4.29 -10.13
C ASP A 183 19.46 -5.00 -9.23
N GLN A 184 18.52 -4.25 -8.64
CA GLN A 184 17.54 -4.79 -7.70
C GLN A 184 16.62 -5.84 -8.33
N SER A 185 16.39 -5.79 -9.65
CA SER A 185 15.65 -6.81 -10.39
C SER A 185 16.31 -8.19 -10.32
N LEU A 186 17.62 -8.23 -10.05
CA LEU A 186 18.42 -9.45 -9.91
C LEU A 186 18.57 -9.94 -8.47
N TRP A 187 18.17 -9.18 -7.48
CA TRP A 187 18.46 -9.50 -6.08
C TRP A 187 17.92 -10.84 -5.65
N ILE A 188 16.70 -11.19 -6.03
CA ILE A 188 16.12 -12.50 -5.69
C ILE A 188 16.87 -13.64 -6.39
N GLY A 189 17.31 -13.44 -7.64
CA GLY A 189 18.13 -14.38 -8.38
C GLY A 189 19.51 -14.56 -7.77
N ALA A 190 20.15 -13.46 -7.39
CA ALA A 190 21.46 -13.45 -6.74
C ALA A 190 21.41 -14.11 -5.35
N LEU A 191 20.36 -13.78 -4.55
CA LEU A 191 20.13 -14.40 -3.25
C LEU A 191 19.92 -15.92 -3.39
N GLY A 192 19.10 -16.34 -4.35
CA GLY A 192 18.85 -17.76 -4.61
C GLY A 192 20.09 -18.52 -5.06
N TYR A 193 20.96 -17.88 -5.85
CA TYR A 193 22.25 -18.47 -6.23
C TYR A 193 23.16 -18.70 -5.01
N GLU A 194 23.29 -17.72 -4.14
CA GLU A 194 24.09 -17.83 -2.92
C GLU A 194 23.49 -18.80 -1.90
N ALA A 195 22.17 -18.79 -1.75
CA ALA A 195 21.43 -19.72 -0.88
C ALA A 195 21.33 -21.15 -1.46
N LYS A 196 21.92 -21.38 -2.67
CA LYS A 196 21.88 -22.68 -3.36
C LYS A 196 20.48 -23.17 -3.73
N TRP A 197 19.53 -22.27 -3.93
CA TRP A 197 18.22 -22.61 -4.47
C TRP A 197 18.30 -23.06 -5.92
N HIS A 198 19.30 -22.54 -6.66
CA HIS A 198 19.62 -22.89 -8.06
C HIS A 198 21.11 -22.75 -8.32
N GLN A 199 21.56 -23.34 -9.42
CA GLN A 199 22.95 -23.27 -9.87
C GLN A 199 23.01 -23.08 -11.38
N TYR A 200 24.11 -22.56 -11.88
CA TYR A 200 24.35 -22.42 -13.31
C TYR A 200 24.77 -23.76 -13.92
N ASP A 201 23.97 -24.26 -14.86
CA ASP A 201 24.27 -25.43 -15.67
C ASP A 201 24.99 -24.99 -16.96
N ALA A 202 26.31 -25.22 -17.03
CA ALA A 202 27.12 -24.84 -18.19
C ALA A 202 26.73 -25.61 -19.46
N SER A 203 26.20 -26.84 -19.35
CA SER A 203 25.77 -27.64 -20.50
C SER A 203 24.49 -27.09 -21.13
N ARG A 204 23.55 -26.64 -20.31
CA ARG A 204 22.27 -26.05 -20.72
C ARG A 204 22.36 -24.53 -20.89
N LYS A 205 23.47 -23.91 -20.46
CA LYS A 205 23.69 -22.45 -20.47
C LYS A 205 22.55 -21.68 -19.77
N ARG A 206 22.10 -22.17 -18.61
CA ARG A 206 21.02 -21.58 -17.83
C ARG A 206 21.12 -21.89 -16.34
N TYR A 207 20.42 -21.14 -15.51
CA TYR A 207 20.22 -21.45 -14.11
C TYR A 207 19.13 -22.54 -13.96
N VAL A 208 19.38 -23.51 -13.11
CA VAL A 208 18.49 -24.66 -12.88
C VAL A 208 18.22 -24.78 -11.39
N SER A 209 16.95 -24.91 -11.02
CA SER A 209 16.52 -25.12 -9.64
C SER A 209 17.15 -26.38 -9.03
N ALA A 210 17.60 -26.29 -7.79
CA ALA A 210 18.06 -27.44 -7.03
C ALA A 210 16.93 -28.43 -6.70
N TYR A 211 15.67 -27.98 -6.81
CA TYR A 211 14.46 -28.74 -6.47
C TYR A 211 13.70 -29.27 -7.68
N GLN A 212 14.28 -29.21 -8.90
CA GLN A 212 13.60 -29.58 -10.16
C GLN A 212 13.02 -31.01 -10.17
N ASN A 213 13.58 -31.95 -9.35
CA ASN A 213 13.12 -33.33 -9.23
C ASN A 213 12.43 -33.62 -7.89
N SER A 214 12.17 -32.62 -7.10
CA SER A 214 11.62 -32.70 -5.76
C SER A 214 10.31 -31.91 -5.71
N PRO A 215 9.15 -32.56 -5.88
CA PRO A 215 7.86 -31.89 -5.84
C PRO A 215 7.65 -31.09 -4.55
N LEU A 216 6.98 -29.95 -4.66
CA LEU A 216 6.58 -29.15 -3.52
C LEU A 216 5.50 -29.88 -2.71
N GLU A 217 5.77 -30.18 -1.44
CA GLU A 217 4.82 -30.84 -0.51
C GLU A 217 4.02 -29.82 0.28
N ASP A 218 4.72 -28.90 0.93
CA ASP A 218 4.12 -27.88 1.81
C ASP A 218 4.66 -26.50 1.47
N ALA A 219 3.83 -25.48 1.64
CA ALA A 219 4.24 -24.08 1.63
C ALA A 219 3.59 -23.31 2.76
N SER A 220 4.32 -22.37 3.34
CA SER A 220 3.82 -21.44 4.35
C SER A 220 4.25 -20.01 4.05
N LEU A 221 3.37 -19.05 4.35
CA LEU A 221 3.64 -17.63 4.23
C LEU A 221 3.12 -16.88 5.46
N ILE A 222 4.03 -16.25 6.18
CA ILE A 222 3.71 -15.25 7.19
C ILE A 222 4.09 -13.90 6.61
N LEU A 223 3.11 -13.00 6.45
CA LEU A 223 3.31 -11.66 5.90
C LEU A 223 2.64 -10.63 6.79
N ASN A 224 3.42 -9.69 7.32
CA ASN A 224 2.91 -8.57 8.09
C ASN A 224 3.24 -7.26 7.37
N GLU A 225 2.23 -6.44 7.21
CA GLU A 225 2.37 -5.07 6.74
C GLU A 225 1.79 -4.13 7.79
N VAL A 226 2.60 -3.22 8.26
CA VAL A 226 2.23 -2.22 9.24
C VAL A 226 2.59 -0.86 8.68
N GLY A 227 1.63 0.05 8.65
CA GLY A 227 1.89 1.40 8.17
C GLY A 227 0.92 2.42 8.75
N ALA A 228 1.28 3.67 8.60
CA ALA A 228 0.42 4.80 8.92
C ALA A 228 0.70 5.95 7.98
N THR A 229 -0.37 6.66 7.60
CA THR A 229 -0.29 7.96 6.98
C THR A 229 -0.96 8.98 7.88
N SER A 230 -0.29 10.10 8.11
CA SER A 230 -0.83 11.21 8.88
C SER A 230 -0.69 12.48 8.09
N ASN A 231 -1.73 13.33 8.14
CA ASN A 231 -1.74 14.62 7.50
C ASN A 231 -1.63 15.73 8.54
N PHE A 232 -0.87 16.74 8.18
CA PHE A 232 -0.97 18.07 8.75
C PHE A 232 -1.68 18.96 7.73
N ASP A 233 -2.90 19.36 8.04
CA ASP A 233 -3.81 19.99 7.10
C ASP A 233 -4.03 21.46 7.43
N PHE A 234 -4.01 22.28 6.38
CA PHE A 234 -4.50 23.66 6.38
C PHE A 234 -5.67 23.74 5.41
N ALA A 235 -6.77 24.33 5.83
CA ALA A 235 -7.94 24.52 4.98
C ALA A 235 -8.53 25.91 5.13
N LEU A 236 -9.01 26.45 4.02
CA LEU A 236 -9.72 27.71 3.93
C LEU A 236 -10.96 27.53 3.08
N ALA A 237 -12.09 28.06 3.52
CA ALA A 237 -13.32 28.06 2.75
C ALA A 237 -14.09 29.35 2.94
N ALA A 238 -14.73 29.82 1.88
CA ALA A 238 -15.53 31.04 1.88
C ALA A 238 -16.91 30.77 1.30
N GLU A 239 -17.95 31.35 1.94
CA GLU A 239 -19.32 31.39 1.45
C GLU A 239 -19.53 32.72 0.73
N PHE A 240 -19.42 32.69 -0.61
CA PHE A 240 -19.56 33.88 -1.47
C PHE A 240 -21.01 34.35 -1.56
N SER A 241 -21.93 33.43 -1.47
CA SER A 241 -23.36 33.71 -1.36
C SER A 241 -24.05 32.63 -0.53
N PRO A 242 -25.30 32.85 -0.08
CA PRO A 242 -26.07 31.81 0.61
C PRO A 242 -26.19 30.49 -0.18
N SER A 243 -26.00 30.55 -1.51
CA SER A 243 -26.11 29.39 -2.40
C SER A 243 -24.79 28.83 -2.88
N PHE A 244 -23.65 29.48 -2.63
CA PHE A 244 -22.37 29.07 -3.22
C PHE A 244 -21.19 29.27 -2.28
N SER A 245 -20.40 28.23 -2.12
CA SER A 245 -19.14 28.23 -1.35
C SER A 245 -18.01 27.58 -2.13
N LEU A 246 -16.79 28.08 -1.93
CA LEU A 246 -15.54 27.49 -2.40
C LEU A 246 -14.62 27.23 -1.22
N GLY A 247 -13.75 26.25 -1.37
CA GLY A 247 -12.70 25.98 -0.39
C GLY A 247 -11.51 25.28 -0.99
N GLY A 248 -10.39 25.38 -0.30
CA GLY A 248 -9.15 24.70 -0.65
C GLY A 248 -8.42 24.21 0.58
N SER A 249 -7.58 23.20 0.40
CA SER A 249 -6.68 22.74 1.46
C SER A 249 -5.31 22.36 0.92
N VAL A 250 -4.32 22.46 1.80
CA VAL A 250 -2.97 21.93 1.62
C VAL A 250 -2.72 20.93 2.74
N SER A 251 -2.26 19.74 2.37
CA SER A 251 -1.96 18.65 3.29
C SER A 251 -0.50 18.25 3.17
N PHE A 252 0.23 18.25 4.26
CA PHE A 252 1.54 17.63 4.38
C PHE A 252 1.35 16.22 4.91
N THR A 253 1.64 15.22 4.08
CA THR A 253 1.35 13.80 4.37
C THR A 253 2.63 13.07 4.69
N THR A 254 2.74 12.51 5.90
CA THR A 254 3.79 11.55 6.24
C THR A 254 3.31 10.14 5.92
N LEU A 255 4.21 9.32 5.39
CA LEU A 255 3.99 7.89 5.18
C LEU A 255 5.09 7.12 5.89
N ASN A 256 4.70 6.13 6.70
CA ASN A 256 5.60 5.14 7.28
C ASN A 256 4.98 3.76 7.02
N TYR A 257 5.77 2.87 6.43
CA TYR A 257 5.33 1.53 6.07
C TYR A 257 6.43 0.53 6.36
N GLU A 258 6.08 -0.58 6.98
CA GLU A 258 6.96 -1.71 7.23
C GLU A 258 6.30 -3.00 6.72
N TYR A 259 7.05 -3.74 5.95
CA TYR A 259 6.74 -5.04 5.42
C TYR A 259 7.72 -6.06 6.03
N THR A 260 7.20 -7.17 6.56
CA THR A 260 8.01 -8.31 7.00
C THR A 260 7.35 -9.60 6.50
N SER A 261 8.15 -10.51 5.97
CA SER A 261 7.66 -11.80 5.50
C SER A 261 8.59 -12.93 5.83
N LEU A 262 8.02 -14.11 6.07
CA LEU A 262 8.71 -15.39 6.11
C LEU A 262 7.96 -16.34 5.20
N TYR A 263 8.59 -16.75 4.12
CA TYR A 263 8.09 -17.74 3.19
C TYR A 263 8.93 -19.02 3.31
N GLN A 264 8.29 -20.19 3.30
CA GLN A 264 8.97 -21.47 3.48
C GLN A 264 8.34 -22.54 2.58
N GLU A 265 9.18 -23.42 2.05
CA GLU A 265 8.80 -24.57 1.23
C GLU A 265 9.41 -25.84 1.76
N LYS A 266 8.62 -26.93 1.72
CA LYS A 266 9.08 -28.30 1.94
C LYS A 266 8.95 -29.09 0.65
N HIS A 267 10.03 -29.78 0.27
CA HIS A 267 10.11 -30.55 -0.95
C HIS A 267 10.28 -32.05 -0.65
N SER A 268 9.67 -32.89 -1.49
CA SER A 268 9.76 -34.36 -1.37
C SER A 268 11.18 -34.84 -1.64
N GLY A 269 11.65 -35.82 -0.83
CA GLY A 269 12.98 -36.41 -1.02
C GLY A 269 14.16 -35.52 -0.67
N VAL A 270 13.93 -34.34 -0.13
CA VAL A 270 14.97 -33.49 0.44
C VAL A 270 15.10 -33.85 1.92
N ASP A 271 16.28 -34.33 2.34
CA ASP A 271 16.60 -34.61 3.75
C ASP A 271 16.61 -33.30 4.56
N ALA A 272 15.44 -32.76 4.82
CA ALA A 272 15.28 -31.74 5.85
C ALA A 272 15.37 -32.46 7.20
N LYS A 273 16.31 -32.07 8.07
CA LYS A 273 16.29 -32.48 9.49
C LYS A 273 14.87 -32.31 10.02
N ALA A 274 14.35 -33.28 10.73
CA ALA A 274 12.96 -33.32 11.17
C ALA A 274 12.48 -31.96 11.69
N GLY A 275 11.49 -31.38 11.01
CA GLY A 275 10.92 -30.07 11.33
C GLY A 275 11.55 -28.85 10.62
N GLN A 276 12.52 -29.01 9.73
CA GLN A 276 13.09 -27.91 8.94
C GLN A 276 12.54 -27.91 7.51
N TYR A 277 12.26 -26.72 6.99
CA TYR A 277 11.90 -26.51 5.59
C TYR A 277 13.16 -26.59 4.69
N GLY A 278 13.00 -27.10 3.46
CA GLY A 278 14.09 -27.22 2.49
C GLY A 278 14.50 -25.88 1.90
N LEU A 279 13.58 -24.89 1.86
CA LEU A 279 13.81 -23.53 1.37
C LEU A 279 13.10 -22.52 2.25
N SER A 280 13.74 -21.41 2.57
CA SER A 280 13.07 -20.28 3.23
C SER A 280 13.61 -18.94 2.76
N LEU A 281 12.72 -17.95 2.69
CA LEU A 281 13.01 -16.54 2.44
C LEU A 281 12.42 -15.70 3.57
N ASP A 282 13.29 -14.98 4.28
CA ASP A 282 12.94 -13.95 5.24
C ASP A 282 13.22 -12.58 4.62
N SER A 283 12.23 -11.70 4.54
CA SER A 283 12.37 -10.38 3.95
C SER A 283 11.75 -9.30 4.83
N LYS A 284 12.43 -8.17 4.89
CA LYS A 284 11.94 -6.96 5.56
C LYS A 284 12.17 -5.75 4.67
N GLN A 285 11.18 -4.85 4.63
CA GLN A 285 11.29 -3.59 3.94
C GLN A 285 10.64 -2.49 4.77
N SER A 286 11.31 -1.36 4.91
CA SER A 286 10.80 -0.17 5.59
C SER A 286 10.81 0.99 4.62
N ILE A 287 9.67 1.69 4.49
CA ILE A 287 9.48 2.81 3.58
C ILE A 287 8.97 3.99 4.36
N SER A 288 9.59 5.15 4.18
CA SER A 288 9.14 6.39 4.83
C SER A 288 9.32 7.59 3.91
N GLY A 289 8.43 8.57 4.06
CA GLY A 289 8.52 9.80 3.29
C GLY A 289 7.53 10.87 3.72
N LEU A 290 7.78 12.08 3.20
CA LEU A 290 6.92 13.24 3.35
C LEU A 290 6.46 13.70 1.97
N GLY A 291 5.17 13.92 1.82
CA GLY A 291 4.56 14.41 0.58
C GLY A 291 3.61 15.59 0.81
N VAL A 292 3.25 16.24 -0.28
CA VAL A 292 2.31 17.37 -0.27
C VAL A 292 1.15 17.09 -1.20
N ARG A 293 -0.06 17.45 -0.79
CA ARG A 293 -1.29 17.36 -1.58
C ARG A 293 -2.07 18.66 -1.51
N PHE A 294 -2.68 19.02 -2.61
CA PHE A 294 -3.60 20.14 -2.73
C PHE A 294 -5.00 19.66 -3.02
N SER A 295 -6.00 20.40 -2.54
CA SER A 295 -7.39 20.14 -2.91
C SER A 295 -8.19 21.41 -3.08
N VAL A 296 -9.19 21.33 -3.94
CA VAL A 296 -10.18 22.39 -4.16
C VAL A 296 -11.55 21.75 -4.20
N GLY A 297 -12.53 22.46 -3.65
CA GLY A 297 -13.91 22.02 -3.67
C GLY A 297 -14.89 23.16 -3.75
N ALA A 298 -16.09 22.84 -4.24
CA ALA A 298 -17.22 23.74 -4.34
C ALA A 298 -18.47 23.10 -3.71
N LEU A 299 -19.32 23.96 -3.15
CA LEU A 299 -20.65 23.59 -2.65
C LEU A 299 -21.68 24.55 -3.23
N VAL A 300 -22.78 23.98 -3.72
CA VAL A 300 -23.93 24.71 -4.23
C VAL A 300 -25.18 24.29 -3.45
N ARG A 301 -25.99 25.28 -3.07
CA ARG A 301 -27.26 25.09 -2.40
C ARG A 301 -28.38 25.70 -3.24
N PRO A 302 -28.91 24.93 -4.24
CA PRO A 302 -29.95 25.43 -5.14
C PRO A 302 -31.26 25.80 -4.40
N VAL A 303 -31.58 25.06 -3.37
CA VAL A 303 -32.65 25.31 -2.42
C VAL A 303 -32.16 25.00 -1.01
N GLU A 304 -32.86 25.50 0.02
CA GLU A 304 -32.41 25.32 1.42
C GLU A 304 -32.19 23.86 1.83
N ALA A 305 -33.01 22.97 1.28
CA ALA A 305 -33.00 21.56 1.61
C ALA A 305 -31.91 20.77 0.85
N LEU A 306 -31.51 21.20 -0.36
CA LEU A 306 -30.60 20.46 -1.24
C LEU A 306 -29.22 21.10 -1.27
N ARG A 307 -28.20 20.27 -1.05
CA ARG A 307 -26.79 20.65 -1.15
C ARG A 307 -26.09 19.74 -2.13
N LEU A 308 -25.33 20.28 -3.05
CA LEU A 308 -24.53 19.56 -4.03
C LEU A 308 -23.08 19.99 -3.88
N GLY A 309 -22.15 19.06 -3.95
CA GLY A 309 -20.72 19.31 -3.81
C GLY A 309 -19.91 18.62 -4.89
N ALA A 310 -18.80 19.25 -5.26
CA ALA A 310 -17.78 18.66 -6.10
C ALA A 310 -16.40 19.05 -5.55
N SER A 311 -15.45 18.12 -5.61
CA SER A 311 -14.08 18.36 -5.20
C SER A 311 -13.07 17.56 -6.01
N ILE A 312 -11.86 18.11 -6.09
CA ILE A 312 -10.71 17.49 -6.73
C ILE A 312 -9.52 17.54 -5.77
N TYR A 313 -8.81 16.42 -5.69
CA TYR A 313 -7.59 16.26 -4.90
C TYR A 313 -6.44 15.92 -5.84
N SER A 314 -5.36 16.66 -5.75
CA SER A 314 -4.12 16.32 -6.45
C SER A 314 -3.57 14.99 -5.93
N PRO A 315 -2.65 14.36 -6.66
CA PRO A 315 -1.76 13.38 -6.07
C PRO A 315 -1.11 13.88 -4.78
N VAL A 316 -0.79 12.95 -3.87
CA VAL A 316 0.23 13.24 -2.85
C VAL A 316 1.57 13.10 -3.56
N PHE A 317 2.31 14.18 -3.63
CA PHE A 317 3.64 14.23 -4.24
C PHE A 317 4.69 14.00 -3.17
N TYR A 318 5.28 12.81 -3.14
CA TYR A 318 6.44 12.48 -2.32
C TYR A 318 7.68 12.67 -3.18
N SER A 319 8.54 13.63 -2.84
CA SER A 319 9.77 13.90 -3.60
C SER A 319 10.86 12.89 -3.29
N ASN A 320 11.00 12.54 -2.02
CA ASN A 320 12.05 11.65 -1.51
C ASN A 320 11.43 10.64 -0.53
N MET A 321 11.19 9.43 -1.02
CA MET A 321 10.80 8.29 -0.22
C MET A 321 12.05 7.48 0.09
N ASN A 322 12.30 7.19 1.36
CA ASN A 322 13.39 6.33 1.78
C ASN A 322 12.91 4.89 1.86
N ILE A 323 13.74 3.97 1.38
CA ILE A 323 13.49 2.54 1.48
C ILE A 323 14.73 1.82 2.01
N ASP A 324 14.52 1.03 3.07
CA ASP A 324 15.53 0.14 3.64
C ASP A 324 15.03 -1.30 3.46
N SER A 325 15.90 -2.17 2.94
CA SER A 325 15.54 -3.57 2.64
C SER A 325 16.52 -4.53 3.32
N TYR A 326 15.97 -5.68 3.74
CA TYR A 326 16.69 -6.81 4.30
C TYR A 326 16.16 -8.11 3.70
N ALA A 327 17.05 -9.07 3.43
CA ALA A 327 16.63 -10.42 3.09
C ALA A 327 17.64 -11.46 3.56
N ARG A 328 17.12 -12.67 3.80
CA ARG A 328 17.88 -13.86 4.16
C ARG A 328 17.29 -15.07 3.46
N GLY A 329 18.11 -15.80 2.71
CA GLY A 329 17.74 -17.05 2.06
C GLY A 329 18.37 -18.26 2.74
N VAL A 330 17.62 -19.37 2.84
CA VAL A 330 18.12 -20.69 3.31
C VAL A 330 17.75 -21.73 2.25
N GLY A 331 18.66 -22.62 1.91
CA GLY A 331 18.47 -23.68 0.91
C GLY A 331 18.82 -25.08 1.44
N VAL A 332 18.85 -26.08 0.54
CA VAL A 332 19.03 -27.52 0.83
C VAL A 332 20.34 -27.86 1.54
N SER A 333 21.42 -27.18 1.24
CA SER A 333 22.69 -27.40 1.94
C SER A 333 22.72 -26.54 3.21
N GLU A 334 23.27 -27.09 4.30
CA GLU A 334 23.38 -26.45 5.63
C GLU A 334 24.13 -25.11 5.64
N VAL A 335 24.51 -24.59 4.48
CA VAL A 335 25.17 -23.29 4.35
C VAL A 335 24.11 -22.20 4.45
N LEU A 336 23.85 -21.77 5.67
CA LEU A 336 23.11 -20.54 5.96
C LEU A 336 23.89 -19.37 5.37
N GLN A 337 23.41 -18.81 4.27
CA GLN A 337 23.96 -17.58 3.76
C GLN A 337 23.07 -16.43 4.22
N ASN A 338 23.57 -15.69 5.19
CA ASN A 338 22.94 -14.48 5.67
C ASN A 338 23.35 -13.34 4.73
N ILE A 339 22.41 -12.85 3.96
CA ILE A 339 22.57 -11.61 3.25
C ILE A 339 21.78 -10.57 4.03
N SER A 340 22.44 -9.99 5.01
CA SER A 340 21.90 -8.94 5.84
C SER A 340 22.22 -7.59 5.22
N TYR A 341 21.22 -6.79 4.97
CA TYR A 341 21.35 -5.37 4.66
C TYR A 341 21.34 -4.51 5.94
N GLU A 342 21.30 -5.16 7.11
CA GLU A 342 21.50 -4.45 8.36
C GLU A 342 22.97 -4.05 8.52
N LYS A 343 23.17 -2.85 9.00
CA LYS A 343 24.45 -2.31 9.44
C LYS A 343 25.07 -3.27 10.45
N LYS A 344 26.01 -4.15 10.00
CA LYS A 344 26.84 -4.90 10.94
C LYS A 344 27.55 -3.86 11.80
N ARG A 345 27.30 -3.88 13.08
CA ARG A 345 28.09 -3.11 14.03
C ARG A 345 29.54 -3.53 13.91
N SER A 346 30.29 -2.60 13.38
CA SER A 346 31.74 -2.43 13.49
C SER A 346 32.59 -3.69 13.69
N SER A 347 33.41 -3.97 12.76
CA SER A 347 34.80 -4.44 12.80
C SER A 347 35.19 -5.42 11.72
N GLU A 348 34.32 -5.83 10.82
CA GLU A 348 34.72 -6.63 9.67
C GLU A 348 34.27 -5.95 8.38
N THR A 349 35.29 -5.35 7.74
CA THR A 349 35.50 -5.07 6.32
C THR A 349 34.24 -5.07 5.42
N ASP A 350 33.81 -3.86 5.10
CA ASP A 350 33.39 -3.40 3.79
C ASP A 350 32.30 -4.18 3.04
N ILE A 351 31.16 -4.34 3.68
CA ILE A 351 29.90 -4.27 2.93
C ILE A 351 29.28 -2.95 3.34
N PRO A 352 29.29 -1.91 2.50
CA PRO A 352 28.55 -0.70 2.82
C PRO A 352 27.06 -1.02 2.77
N LEU A 353 26.48 -1.25 3.94
CA LEU A 353 25.08 -1.59 4.18
C LEU A 353 24.21 -0.35 4.26
N ASP A 354 24.55 0.64 3.53
CA ASP A 354 23.67 1.77 3.30
C ASP A 354 22.80 1.49 2.07
N ASN A 355 21.93 0.48 2.18
CA ASN A 355 20.91 0.19 1.17
C ASN A 355 19.71 1.14 1.26
N ARG A 356 19.98 2.33 1.70
CA ARG A 356 19.00 3.40 1.63
C ARG A 356 18.87 3.82 0.18
N THR A 357 17.82 3.37 -0.46
CA THR A 357 17.44 3.85 -1.78
C THR A 357 16.40 4.94 -1.62
N ILE A 358 16.49 5.98 -2.44
CA ILE A 358 15.58 7.11 -2.45
C ILE A 358 14.86 7.14 -3.79
N PHE A 359 13.55 7.35 -3.77
CA PHE A 359 12.72 7.48 -4.97
C PHE A 359 11.62 8.52 -4.78
N GLY A 360 11.12 9.06 -5.87
CA GLY A 360 9.94 9.90 -5.90
C GLY A 360 8.68 9.05 -6.12
N PHE A 361 7.58 9.43 -5.48
CA PHE A 361 6.31 8.70 -5.59
C PHE A 361 5.15 9.67 -5.67
N SER A 362 4.14 9.38 -6.48
CA SER A 362 2.88 10.13 -6.48
C SER A 362 1.67 9.21 -6.58
N THR A 363 0.69 9.47 -5.70
CA THR A 363 -0.61 8.79 -5.73
C THR A 363 -1.45 9.29 -6.91
N PRO A 364 -2.55 8.61 -7.29
CA PRO A 364 -3.43 9.12 -8.34
C PRO A 364 -4.27 10.33 -7.91
N TRP A 365 -4.82 11.04 -8.89
CA TRP A 365 -5.86 12.06 -8.70
C TRP A 365 -7.12 11.44 -8.14
N ARG A 366 -7.90 12.23 -7.37
CA ARG A 366 -9.17 11.82 -6.79
C ARG A 366 -10.23 12.88 -7.06
N PHE A 367 -11.40 12.43 -7.51
CA PHE A 367 -12.55 13.25 -7.85
C PHE A 367 -13.74 12.82 -7.00
N THR A 368 -14.44 13.76 -6.37
CA THR A 368 -15.61 13.46 -5.53
C THR A 368 -16.80 14.32 -5.96
N LEU A 369 -17.96 13.67 -6.09
CA LEU A 369 -19.26 14.31 -6.24
C LEU A 369 -20.11 13.96 -5.02
N SER A 370 -20.84 14.94 -4.49
CA SER A 370 -21.57 14.80 -3.24
C SER A 370 -22.95 15.41 -3.32
N GLY A 371 -23.90 14.80 -2.64
CA GLY A 371 -25.24 15.34 -2.47
C GLY A 371 -25.73 15.16 -1.04
N ALA A 372 -26.49 16.13 -0.51
CA ALA A 372 -27.15 16.00 0.77
C ALA A 372 -28.53 16.66 0.73
N TYR A 373 -29.50 16.00 1.36
CA TYR A 373 -30.84 16.54 1.54
C TYR A 373 -31.15 16.72 3.02
N VAL A 374 -31.57 17.94 3.37
CA VAL A 374 -31.82 18.37 4.75
C VAL A 374 -33.32 18.38 5.00
N PHE A 375 -33.80 17.50 5.83
CA PHE A 375 -35.23 17.40 6.22
C PHE A 375 -35.51 18.33 7.42
N GLY A 376 -35.67 19.60 7.14
CA GLY A 376 -35.86 20.64 8.15
C GLY A 376 -34.70 20.65 9.18
N ARG A 377 -35.04 20.52 10.48
CA ARG A 377 -34.02 20.47 11.55
C ARG A 377 -33.76 19.06 12.10
N ARG A 378 -34.42 18.05 11.54
CA ARG A 378 -34.44 16.70 12.12
C ARG A 378 -33.46 15.74 11.48
N ALA A 379 -33.30 15.76 10.16
CA ALA A 379 -32.50 14.76 9.50
C ALA A 379 -31.67 15.35 8.34
N ILE A 380 -30.54 14.71 8.06
CA ILE A 380 -29.72 14.94 6.87
C ILE A 380 -29.41 13.58 6.28
N LEU A 381 -29.76 13.38 5.02
CA LEU A 381 -29.33 12.25 4.21
C LEU A 381 -28.24 12.73 3.25
N SER A 382 -27.13 11.99 3.16
CA SER A 382 -26.03 12.34 2.25
C SER A 382 -25.55 11.14 1.47
N ALA A 383 -25.04 11.41 0.27
CA ALA A 383 -24.39 10.44 -0.59
C ALA A 383 -23.18 11.09 -1.26
N ASP A 384 -22.06 10.38 -1.26
CA ASP A 384 -20.86 10.79 -1.96
C ASP A 384 -20.44 9.69 -2.93
N TYR A 385 -19.99 10.09 -4.12
CA TYR A 385 -19.34 9.24 -5.10
C TYR A 385 -17.92 9.75 -5.34
N GLU A 386 -16.95 8.84 -5.27
CA GLU A 386 -15.54 9.16 -5.51
C GLU A 386 -14.96 8.23 -6.56
N TYR A 387 -14.17 8.79 -7.46
CA TYR A 387 -13.42 8.07 -8.48
C TYR A 387 -11.93 8.33 -8.33
N GLN A 388 -11.15 7.26 -8.37
CA GLN A 388 -9.69 7.29 -8.35
C GLN A 388 -9.15 6.23 -9.30
N ASN A 389 -8.19 6.61 -10.19
CA ASN A 389 -7.60 5.68 -11.15
C ASN A 389 -6.15 5.38 -10.79
N TYR A 390 -5.88 4.15 -10.35
CA TYR A 390 -4.55 3.73 -9.90
C TYR A 390 -3.54 3.63 -11.04
N ALA A 391 -3.97 3.54 -12.32
CA ALA A 391 -3.11 3.72 -13.47
C ALA A 391 -2.38 5.08 -13.51
N GLY A 392 -2.84 6.05 -12.69
CA GLY A 392 -2.21 7.36 -12.51
C GLY A 392 -1.11 7.42 -11.46
N THR A 393 -0.84 6.34 -10.74
CA THR A 393 0.29 6.23 -9.79
C THR A 393 1.61 6.33 -10.55
N ARG A 394 2.60 7.04 -10.01
CA ARG A 394 3.91 7.21 -10.69
C ARG A 394 5.06 7.09 -9.71
N LEU A 395 6.09 6.39 -10.17
CA LEU A 395 7.43 6.34 -9.59
C LEU A 395 8.35 7.28 -10.37
N ARG A 396 9.28 7.93 -9.69
CA ARG A 396 10.21 8.91 -10.26
C ARG A 396 11.57 8.80 -9.60
N ASN A 397 12.58 9.33 -10.29
CA ASN A 397 13.89 9.56 -9.67
C ASN A 397 13.73 10.49 -8.47
N ALA A 398 14.56 10.29 -7.44
CA ALA A 398 14.64 11.21 -6.31
C ALA A 398 15.15 12.60 -6.76
N VAL A 399 14.75 13.65 -6.03
CA VAL A 399 15.17 15.01 -6.35
C VAL A 399 16.64 15.28 -5.98
N GLU A 400 17.22 14.47 -5.07
CA GLU A 400 18.62 14.60 -4.64
C GLU A 400 19.64 13.98 -5.60
N ASP A 401 19.21 13.19 -6.59
CA ASP A 401 20.07 12.52 -7.57
C ASP A 401 20.50 13.46 -8.74
N ASP A 402 20.37 14.76 -8.58
CA ASP A 402 20.75 15.79 -9.58
C ASP A 402 22.27 15.86 -9.85
N TYR A 403 23.06 14.96 -9.25
CA TYR A 403 24.50 14.79 -9.53
C TYR A 403 24.82 13.90 -10.73
N ASP A 404 23.81 13.27 -11.36
CA ASP A 404 24.02 12.51 -12.59
C ASP A 404 23.85 13.44 -13.80
N TYR A 405 24.94 14.07 -14.18
CA TYR A 405 25.11 14.89 -15.39
C TYR A 405 24.92 14.04 -16.66
N GLY A 406 23.73 13.51 -16.92
CA GLY A 406 23.55 12.84 -18.21
C GLY A 406 22.31 12.00 -18.44
N SER A 407 21.59 11.57 -17.43
CA SER A 407 20.39 10.74 -17.63
C SER A 407 19.12 11.52 -17.33
N SER A 408 18.53 12.13 -18.36
CA SER A 408 17.18 12.73 -18.28
C SER A 408 16.06 11.69 -18.30
N SER A 409 16.39 10.38 -18.31
CA SER A 409 15.41 9.30 -18.38
C SER A 409 14.97 8.88 -16.99
N ASN A 410 13.64 8.75 -16.78
CA ASN A 410 13.11 8.16 -15.57
C ASN A 410 13.45 6.66 -15.54
N ILE A 411 14.24 6.23 -14.54
CA ILE A 411 14.64 4.82 -14.36
C ILE A 411 13.43 3.90 -14.13
N TYR A 412 12.31 4.42 -13.61
CA TYR A 412 11.07 3.70 -13.35
C TYR A 412 10.10 3.67 -14.56
N SER A 413 10.58 3.86 -15.80
CA SER A 413 9.68 3.89 -16.96
C SER A 413 8.94 2.58 -17.16
N SER A 414 9.61 1.43 -17.05
CA SER A 414 9.00 0.09 -17.17
C SER A 414 7.99 -0.19 -16.07
N ASP A 415 8.29 0.20 -14.80
CA ASP A 415 7.36 0.05 -13.69
C ASP A 415 6.12 0.92 -13.89
N ASN A 416 6.30 2.15 -14.38
CA ASN A 416 5.18 3.05 -14.69
C ASN A 416 4.32 2.57 -15.85
N ASP A 417 4.90 1.89 -16.82
CA ASP A 417 4.16 1.27 -17.93
C ASP A 417 3.35 0.07 -17.42
N ALA A 418 3.94 -0.79 -16.58
CA ALA A 418 3.23 -1.88 -15.93
C ALA A 418 2.08 -1.37 -15.03
N ILE A 419 2.32 -0.35 -14.18
CA ILE A 419 1.28 0.29 -13.37
C ILE A 419 0.11 0.78 -14.24
N LYS A 420 0.43 1.39 -15.39
CA LYS A 420 -0.59 1.92 -16.31
C LYS A 420 -1.39 0.82 -16.99
N GLU A 421 -0.75 -0.30 -17.31
CA GLU A 421 -1.39 -1.44 -17.98
C GLU A 421 -2.19 -2.29 -17.01
N ASP A 422 -1.67 -2.55 -15.82
CA ASP A 422 -2.20 -3.53 -14.89
C ASP A 422 -3.25 -2.99 -13.92
N PHE A 423 -3.26 -1.68 -13.66
CA PHE A 423 -4.20 -1.07 -12.71
C PHE A 423 -5.16 -0.09 -13.38
N GLY A 424 -6.40 -0.12 -12.92
CA GLY A 424 -7.46 0.75 -13.41
C GLY A 424 -8.18 1.52 -12.31
N GLY A 425 -9.43 1.86 -12.58
CA GLY A 425 -10.26 2.70 -11.74
C GLY A 425 -10.82 2.00 -10.51
N THR A 426 -11.07 2.78 -9.48
CA THR A 426 -11.79 2.39 -8.26
C THR A 426 -12.92 3.37 -8.02
N HIS A 427 -14.08 2.85 -7.66
CA HIS A 427 -15.29 3.60 -7.36
C HIS A 427 -15.62 3.47 -5.88
N THR A 428 -15.81 4.60 -5.20
CA THR A 428 -16.22 4.63 -3.79
C THR A 428 -17.58 5.27 -3.68
N TRP A 429 -18.51 4.59 -3.03
CA TRP A 429 -19.83 5.08 -2.68
C TRP A 429 -19.94 5.22 -1.17
N ARG A 430 -20.44 6.36 -0.70
CA ARG A 430 -20.70 6.61 0.71
C ARG A 430 -22.13 7.08 0.89
N LEU A 431 -22.80 6.54 1.91
CA LEU A 431 -24.13 6.95 2.33
C LEU A 431 -24.08 7.31 3.80
N GLY A 432 -24.72 8.41 4.18
CA GLY A 432 -24.76 8.89 5.56
C GLY A 432 -26.15 9.41 5.94
N LEU A 433 -26.59 9.05 7.14
CA LEU A 433 -27.81 9.58 7.74
C LEU A 433 -27.47 10.17 9.11
N GLU A 434 -27.78 11.43 9.34
CA GLU A 434 -27.76 12.07 10.66
C GLU A 434 -29.19 12.42 11.07
N TYR A 435 -29.64 11.92 12.23
CA TYR A 435 -30.99 12.16 12.76
C TYR A 435 -30.93 12.74 14.16
N ASN A 436 -31.47 13.93 14.34
CA ASN A 436 -31.58 14.61 15.61
C ASN A 436 -32.78 14.06 16.41
N LEU A 437 -32.51 13.13 17.34
CA LEU A 437 -33.53 12.60 18.26
C LEU A 437 -34.05 13.67 19.20
N SER A 438 -33.18 14.61 19.59
CA SER A 438 -33.52 15.77 20.40
C SER A 438 -32.61 16.97 20.06
N ARG A 439 -32.78 18.10 20.75
CA ARG A 439 -31.88 19.25 20.61
C ARG A 439 -30.46 18.95 21.09
N ARG A 440 -30.27 17.87 21.88
CA ARG A 440 -28.97 17.49 22.46
C ARG A 440 -28.42 16.19 21.93
N LEU A 441 -29.27 15.32 21.37
CA LEU A 441 -28.88 13.96 20.96
C LEU A 441 -29.09 13.76 19.47
N ALA A 442 -28.07 13.34 18.75
CA ALA A 442 -28.10 12.95 17.35
C ALA A 442 -27.67 11.47 17.19
N LEU A 443 -28.38 10.73 16.35
CA LEU A 443 -28.03 9.39 15.88
C LEU A 443 -27.46 9.51 14.47
N ARG A 444 -26.43 8.70 14.16
CA ARG A 444 -25.81 8.66 12.84
C ARG A 444 -25.64 7.24 12.37
N LEU A 445 -25.82 7.04 11.08
CA LEU A 445 -25.61 5.78 10.38
C LEU A 445 -24.80 6.05 9.11
N GLY A 446 -23.89 5.17 8.78
CA GLY A 446 -23.05 5.29 7.60
C GLY A 446 -22.81 3.95 6.94
N TYR A 447 -22.63 4.01 5.62
CA TYR A 447 -22.19 2.90 4.79
C TYR A 447 -21.18 3.41 3.75
N LYS A 448 -20.09 2.65 3.53
CA LYS A 448 -19.13 2.91 2.46
C LYS A 448 -18.82 1.61 1.74
N HIS A 449 -18.81 1.69 0.42
CA HIS A 449 -18.37 0.63 -0.46
C HIS A 449 -17.25 1.16 -1.36
N ILE A 450 -16.14 0.45 -1.42
CA ILE A 450 -15.04 0.69 -2.35
C ILE A 450 -14.94 -0.52 -3.27
N SER A 451 -15.05 -0.30 -4.59
CA SER A 451 -14.87 -1.39 -5.55
C SER A 451 -13.40 -1.87 -5.55
N ALA A 452 -13.16 -3.12 -5.91
CA ALA A 452 -11.81 -3.51 -6.28
C ALA A 452 -11.32 -2.60 -7.42
N PRO A 453 -10.02 -2.27 -7.47
CA PRO A 453 -9.42 -1.71 -8.67
C PRO A 453 -9.64 -2.65 -9.86
N ASP A 454 -9.78 -2.09 -11.03
CA ASP A 454 -9.73 -2.91 -12.24
C ASP A 454 -8.29 -3.43 -12.41
N TYR A 455 -8.17 -4.75 -12.49
CA TYR A 455 -6.91 -5.44 -12.74
C TYR A 455 -6.96 -6.15 -14.08
N THR A 456 -5.82 -6.31 -14.76
CA THR A 456 -5.73 -7.17 -15.93
C THR A 456 -6.08 -8.62 -15.61
N PRO A 457 -6.56 -9.42 -16.57
CA PRO A 457 -6.82 -10.85 -16.35
C PRO A 457 -5.58 -11.62 -15.93
N GLU A 458 -4.43 -11.28 -16.48
CA GLU A 458 -3.12 -11.88 -16.21
C GLU A 458 -2.75 -11.73 -14.74
N LEU A 459 -2.88 -10.52 -14.21
CA LEU A 459 -2.61 -10.21 -12.81
C LEU A 459 -3.55 -10.98 -11.86
N LYS A 460 -4.85 -11.07 -12.22
CA LYS A 460 -5.87 -11.78 -11.43
C LYS A 460 -5.62 -13.27 -11.31
N LEU A 461 -5.02 -13.87 -12.33
CA LEU A 461 -4.85 -15.32 -12.44
C LEU A 461 -3.43 -15.78 -12.11
N ASN A 462 -2.48 -14.86 -11.91
CA ASN A 462 -1.06 -15.17 -11.78
C ASN A 462 -0.54 -15.98 -12.99
N THR A 463 -0.88 -15.54 -14.20
CA THR A 463 -0.55 -16.27 -15.43
C THR A 463 0.83 -15.92 -15.97
N PRO A 464 1.43 -16.78 -16.83
CA PRO A 464 2.81 -16.59 -17.31
C PRO A 464 3.01 -15.43 -18.29
N THR A 465 1.95 -14.80 -18.78
CA THR A 465 2.01 -13.80 -19.87
C THR A 465 2.04 -12.35 -19.39
N GLY A 466 1.80 -12.11 -18.11
CA GLY A 466 1.89 -10.81 -17.47
C GLY A 466 2.11 -11.02 -16.00
N GLY A 467 3.33 -11.01 -15.52
CA GLY A 467 3.65 -11.13 -14.10
C GLY A 467 3.70 -9.77 -13.44
N VAL A 468 3.34 -9.72 -12.16
CA VAL A 468 3.63 -8.58 -11.30
C VAL A 468 5.13 -8.31 -11.35
N LEU A 469 5.54 -7.08 -11.69
CA LEU A 469 6.93 -6.68 -11.57
C LEU A 469 7.31 -6.57 -10.10
N ILE A 470 8.36 -7.28 -9.71
CA ILE A 470 8.91 -7.26 -8.36
C ILE A 470 10.37 -6.84 -8.42
N SER A 471 10.70 -5.85 -7.62
CA SER A 471 12.08 -5.42 -7.37
C SER A 471 12.54 -5.87 -5.99
N GLY A 472 13.81 -6.20 -5.86
CA GLY A 472 14.40 -6.60 -4.60
C GLY A 472 14.02 -8.01 -4.18
N THR A 473 13.83 -8.19 -2.89
CA THR A 473 13.55 -9.50 -2.26
C THR A 473 12.17 -9.59 -1.62
N ALA A 474 11.35 -8.54 -1.72
CA ALA A 474 9.96 -8.52 -1.24
C ALA A 474 9.03 -9.10 -2.34
N VAL A 475 9.10 -10.42 -2.53
CA VAL A 475 8.45 -11.12 -3.66
C VAL A 475 6.95 -11.31 -3.49
N HIS A 476 6.40 -11.12 -2.29
CA HIS A 476 4.98 -11.32 -2.04
C HIS A 476 4.20 -10.07 -2.42
N TYR A 477 3.04 -10.26 -3.05
CA TYR A 477 2.21 -9.15 -3.52
C TYR A 477 0.75 -9.34 -3.13
N ARG A 478 0.02 -8.22 -3.02
CA ARG A 478 -1.40 -8.20 -2.68
C ARG A 478 -2.20 -7.53 -3.79
N LEU A 479 -3.36 -8.12 -4.08
CA LEU A 479 -4.39 -7.54 -4.94
C LEU A 479 -5.62 -7.23 -4.07
N PRO A 480 -5.79 -5.99 -3.61
CA PRO A 480 -6.95 -5.58 -2.85
C PRO A 480 -8.23 -5.75 -3.65
N GLY A 481 -9.22 -6.37 -3.03
CA GLY A 481 -10.58 -6.49 -3.53
C GLY A 481 -11.49 -5.39 -2.97
N ALA A 482 -12.80 -5.62 -3.08
CA ALA A 482 -13.78 -4.68 -2.56
C ALA A 482 -13.73 -4.56 -1.04
N LEU A 483 -13.99 -3.34 -0.55
CA LEU A 483 -14.13 -3.03 0.88
C LEU A 483 -15.54 -2.57 1.17
N ASN A 484 -16.14 -3.10 2.23
CA ASN A 484 -17.37 -2.61 2.82
C ASN A 484 -17.11 -2.08 4.22
N ASN A 485 -17.72 -0.95 4.55
CA ASN A 485 -17.65 -0.35 5.88
C ASN A 485 -19.05 0.03 6.33
N TYR A 486 -19.39 -0.34 7.56
CA TYR A 486 -20.65 -0.03 8.23
C TYR A 486 -20.36 0.77 9.48
N SER A 487 -21.11 1.82 9.73
CA SER A 487 -20.88 2.66 10.91
C SER A 487 -22.17 3.13 11.57
N VAL A 488 -22.06 3.34 12.89
CA VAL A 488 -23.09 3.91 13.72
C VAL A 488 -22.46 4.88 14.72
N GLY A 489 -23.16 5.92 15.09
CA GLY A 489 -22.64 6.86 16.08
C GLY A 489 -23.71 7.69 16.78
N LEU A 490 -23.28 8.26 17.89
CA LEU A 490 -24.10 9.14 18.72
C LEU A 490 -23.36 10.45 18.95
N GLY A 491 -24.07 11.56 18.84
CA GLY A 491 -23.57 12.89 19.20
C GLY A 491 -24.38 13.46 20.36
N TYR A 492 -23.71 13.87 21.42
CA TYR A 492 -24.35 14.44 22.59
C TYR A 492 -23.77 15.80 22.98
N LYS A 493 -24.63 16.83 23.03
CA LYS A 493 -24.28 18.16 23.53
C LYS A 493 -24.31 18.16 25.04
N LEU A 494 -23.14 18.04 25.67
CA LEU A 494 -22.98 18.09 27.13
C LEU A 494 -23.38 19.47 27.69
N SER A 495 -23.00 20.52 26.96
CA SER A 495 -23.32 21.91 27.28
C SER A 495 -23.36 22.74 25.98
N PRO A 496 -23.68 24.05 26.00
CA PRO A 496 -23.57 24.89 24.84
C PRO A 496 -22.16 24.93 24.21
N LYS A 497 -21.12 24.67 25.02
CA LYS A 497 -19.71 24.73 24.60
C LYS A 497 -19.11 23.35 24.35
N TRP A 498 -19.61 22.27 24.99
CA TRP A 498 -19.01 20.95 24.93
C TRP A 498 -19.90 19.97 24.17
N THR A 499 -19.30 19.25 23.24
CA THR A 499 -19.93 18.15 22.49
C THR A 499 -19.07 16.90 22.58
N LEU A 500 -19.69 15.76 22.85
CA LEU A 500 -19.12 14.43 22.79
C LEU A 500 -19.77 13.66 21.66
N ASP A 501 -18.96 13.17 20.72
CA ASP A 501 -19.38 12.29 19.66
C ASP A 501 -18.72 10.92 19.84
N LEU A 502 -19.47 9.85 19.64
CA LEU A 502 -19.03 8.46 19.68
C LEU A 502 -19.38 7.77 18.36
N ALA A 503 -18.47 6.94 17.85
CA ALA A 503 -18.71 6.15 16.66
C ALA A 503 -18.18 4.74 16.82
N TYR A 504 -18.88 3.77 16.27
CA TYR A 504 -18.40 2.43 15.98
C TYR A 504 -18.43 2.21 14.47
N SER A 505 -17.36 1.66 13.92
CA SER A 505 -17.32 1.24 12.53
C SER A 505 -16.70 -0.14 12.39
N TYR A 506 -17.25 -0.92 11.45
CA TYR A 506 -16.77 -2.23 11.05
C TYR A 506 -16.47 -2.23 9.56
N SER A 507 -15.29 -2.67 9.20
CA SER A 507 -14.87 -2.81 7.81
C SER A 507 -14.46 -4.25 7.51
N GLU A 508 -14.79 -4.69 6.30
CA GLU A 508 -14.35 -5.96 5.75
C GLU A 508 -13.82 -5.75 4.33
N GLN A 509 -12.61 -6.28 4.06
CA GLN A 509 -12.00 -6.22 2.75
C GLN A 509 -11.51 -7.59 2.31
N ALA A 510 -11.95 -8.02 1.13
CA ALA A 510 -11.39 -9.20 0.47
C ALA A 510 -10.08 -8.83 -0.24
N MET A 511 -9.10 -9.74 -0.21
CA MET A 511 -7.81 -9.60 -0.89
C MET A 511 -7.37 -10.92 -1.48
N LYS A 512 -6.51 -10.85 -2.49
CA LYS A 512 -5.72 -11.99 -2.96
C LYS A 512 -4.25 -11.72 -2.66
N VAL A 513 -3.54 -12.71 -2.14
CA VAL A 513 -2.10 -12.61 -1.85
C VAL A 513 -1.37 -13.65 -2.69
N GLY A 514 -0.43 -13.22 -3.49
CA GLY A 514 0.49 -14.08 -4.24
C GLY A 514 1.75 -14.33 -3.41
N ALA A 515 2.15 -15.60 -3.28
CA ALA A 515 3.40 -15.95 -2.62
C ALA A 515 4.60 -15.41 -3.39
N PHE A 516 4.57 -15.49 -4.71
CA PHE A 516 5.47 -14.84 -5.66
C PHE A 516 4.82 -14.88 -7.06
N PRO A 517 5.27 -14.02 -8.01
CA PRO A 517 4.77 -14.07 -9.37
C PRO A 517 5.20 -15.35 -10.08
N PHE A 518 4.35 -15.83 -10.96
CA PHE A 518 4.74 -16.91 -11.87
C PHE A 518 5.50 -16.33 -13.07
N ILE A 519 6.74 -16.76 -13.28
CA ILE A 519 7.54 -16.41 -14.46
C ILE A 519 7.86 -17.69 -15.22
N ARG A 520 7.46 -17.72 -16.49
CA ARG A 520 7.87 -18.80 -17.38
C ARG A 520 9.33 -18.60 -17.78
N ASP A 521 10.15 -19.63 -17.60
CA ASP A 521 11.51 -19.63 -18.15
C ASP A 521 11.44 -19.69 -19.68
N THR A 522 11.74 -18.58 -20.35
CA THR A 522 11.67 -18.46 -21.83
C THR A 522 12.74 -19.28 -22.55
N ARG A 523 13.73 -19.81 -21.83
CA ARG A 523 14.80 -20.67 -22.39
C ARG A 523 14.45 -22.15 -22.35
N ASP A 524 13.34 -22.53 -21.71
CA ASP A 524 12.86 -23.89 -21.68
C ASP A 524 12.06 -24.24 -22.96
N VAL A 525 12.66 -23.96 -24.13
CA VAL A 525 12.00 -24.14 -25.44
C VAL A 525 12.28 -25.52 -26.03
N SER A 526 12.82 -26.47 -25.28
CA SER A 526 12.90 -27.85 -25.78
C SER A 526 11.52 -28.52 -25.70
N ALA A 527 10.74 -28.29 -26.72
CA ALA A 527 9.39 -28.86 -26.89
C ALA A 527 9.32 -30.40 -26.97
N ASN A 528 10.41 -31.11 -26.65
CA ASN A 528 10.50 -32.56 -26.71
C ASN A 528 11.07 -33.25 -25.45
N SER A 529 11.56 -32.52 -24.47
CA SER A 529 11.63 -33.10 -23.14
C SER A 529 10.23 -33.07 -22.58
N ALA A 530 9.79 -34.18 -22.00
CA ALA A 530 8.58 -34.25 -21.18
C ALA A 530 8.75 -33.32 -19.94
N GLY A 531 9.04 -32.05 -20.21
CA GLY A 531 9.19 -30.97 -19.26
C GLY A 531 7.83 -30.73 -18.65
N ARG A 532 7.66 -31.15 -17.42
CA ARG A 532 6.50 -30.84 -16.62
C ARG A 532 6.36 -29.32 -16.64
N ALA A 533 5.33 -28.81 -17.29
CA ALA A 533 4.97 -27.41 -17.17
C ALA A 533 4.60 -27.17 -15.71
N TYR A 534 5.42 -26.37 -14.98
CA TYR A 534 5.06 -25.97 -13.62
C TYR A 534 3.77 -25.16 -13.65
N GLU A 535 2.93 -25.41 -12.66
CA GLU A 535 1.71 -24.65 -12.43
C GLU A 535 2.01 -23.50 -11.44
N PRO A 536 1.42 -22.33 -11.63
CA PRO A 536 1.54 -21.24 -10.67
C PRO A 536 0.96 -21.65 -9.32
N LEU A 537 1.57 -21.19 -8.23
CA LEU A 537 0.99 -21.36 -6.90
C LEU A 537 -0.39 -20.67 -6.83
N PRO A 538 -1.41 -21.35 -6.26
CA PRO A 538 -2.71 -20.73 -6.06
C PRO A 538 -2.58 -19.52 -5.13
N MET A 539 -3.30 -18.44 -5.46
CA MET A 539 -3.31 -17.24 -4.62
C MET A 539 -4.05 -17.52 -3.30
N ILE A 540 -3.53 -16.98 -2.21
CA ILE A 540 -4.18 -16.97 -0.91
C ILE A 540 -5.37 -16.02 -0.97
N LYS A 541 -6.55 -16.48 -0.59
CA LYS A 541 -7.74 -15.64 -0.38
C LYS A 541 -7.70 -15.13 1.05
N GLU A 542 -7.61 -13.83 1.22
CA GLU A 542 -7.56 -13.18 2.52
C GLU A 542 -8.79 -12.31 2.73
N THR A 543 -9.39 -12.36 3.92
CA THR A 543 -10.45 -11.44 4.34
C THR A 543 -9.97 -10.69 5.57
N GLN A 544 -9.69 -9.41 5.39
CA GLN A 544 -9.30 -8.49 6.46
C GLN A 544 -10.55 -7.94 7.14
N LYS A 545 -10.55 -7.90 8.48
CA LYS A 545 -11.63 -7.35 9.30
C LYS A 545 -11.07 -6.30 10.23
N GLN A 546 -11.78 -5.19 10.37
CA GLN A 546 -11.38 -4.12 11.25
C GLN A 546 -12.60 -3.55 11.96
N SER A 547 -12.51 -3.41 13.27
CA SER A 547 -13.47 -2.70 14.12
C SER A 547 -12.81 -1.48 14.72
N ASN A 548 -13.50 -0.33 14.72
CA ASN A 548 -13.03 0.90 15.35
C ASN A 548 -14.10 1.46 16.28
N VAL A 549 -13.67 1.88 17.47
CA VAL A 549 -14.46 2.73 18.36
C VAL A 549 -13.74 4.07 18.46
N THR A 550 -14.43 5.15 18.10
CA THR A 550 -13.86 6.51 18.13
C THR A 550 -14.69 7.41 19.04
N ALA A 551 -14.01 8.19 19.88
CA ALA A 551 -14.61 9.23 20.70
C ALA A 551 -13.99 10.59 20.34
N THR A 552 -14.84 11.59 20.09
CA THR A 552 -14.40 12.97 19.83
C THR A 552 -14.98 13.91 20.86
N LEU A 553 -14.12 14.62 21.55
CA LEU A 553 -14.51 15.72 22.43
C LEU A 553 -14.22 17.04 21.73
N SER A 554 -15.23 17.87 21.60
CA SER A 554 -15.12 19.20 20.99
C SER A 554 -15.49 20.31 21.96
N TYR A 555 -14.67 21.36 21.98
CA TYR A 555 -14.93 22.57 22.76
C TYR A 555 -15.10 23.76 21.83
N ARG A 556 -16.15 24.55 22.08
CA ARG A 556 -16.49 25.77 21.34
C ARG A 556 -16.26 26.98 22.24
N PHE A 557 -15.50 27.95 21.72
CA PHE A 557 -15.22 29.20 22.41
C PHE A 557 -16.36 30.20 22.26
#